data_660523dd370a77b9912b11d70cd4a50c
#
_entry.id   660523dd370a77b9912b11d70cd4a50c
#
_cell.length_a   1.000
_cell.length_b   1.000
_cell.length_c   1.000
_cell.angle_alpha   90.00
_cell.angle_beta   90.00
_cell.angle_gamma   90.00
#
_symmetry.space_group_name_H-M   'P 1'
#
loop_
_entity.id
_entity.type
_entity.pdbx_description
1 polymer ?
#
loop_
_entity_poly.entity_id
_entity_poly.type
_entity_poly.pdbx_seq_one_letter_code
_entity_poly.pdbx_strand_id
1 'polypeptide(L)'
;MKNQNKSAKSFLSPIISPQNNQFSIAFSFLIASLFAFLPTLSLYAQHPHSWHKDRQNRIAIDFNKSHEEVKSYIKRYIPDVTDSLMEAWEQSHALETYYINGKKHYFHSAGPNLFRIDKACRNIKAGIGKVGDSGAMTDDIVNIPAIIKNAEASHLAEPKRIRVRYTITVNPDAVPDSTLLRCWMPFPRTDVKRQTNVKLISTSQDKFMRSPMWCDHSSIYMEKKAQKGQPTVFSEEFEFTTRGAWFNLKPSDVKPYNKHSAAYRKFTENRRQHIIVTPRLRQLADSITQGISNPLLQARAIFTYINDHFPWASAREYSTIPNIPEYVVDNRHGDCGQVTMLFLTLCRAKGIPGHFQSGFMLHPHEQNLHDWCEIYFEGPGWVPVDQSFGIMDFSKDDAVHYFFLGGIDSWRMVVNNDFSRDLYPTKKYPRSETVDFQRGEVEWDGGNLYFDKWHWAIDVQYLEP
;
A
#
# COMPACT_ATOMS: atom_id res chain seq x y z
N MET A 1 29.94 -27.55 -67.67
CA MET A 1 29.58 -28.72 -68.56
C MET A 1 28.19 -29.14 -68.22
N LYS A 2 27.31 -28.86 -69.17
CA LYS A 2 26.30 -29.77 -69.81
C LYS A 2 25.24 -30.27 -68.85
N ASN A 3 24.06 -29.71 -68.95
CA ASN A 3 22.96 -29.99 -69.91
C ASN A 3 22.02 -31.09 -69.40
N GLN A 4 20.85 -30.75 -69.33
CA GLN A 4 19.63 -30.79 -70.16
C GLN A 4 18.64 -31.79 -69.56
N ASN A 5 17.44 -31.44 -69.30
CA ASN A 5 16.27 -31.14 -70.14
C ASN A 5 15.24 -32.31 -70.21
N LYS A 6 13.99 -31.88 -70.18
CA LYS A 6 12.78 -32.48 -70.80
C LYS A 6 11.99 -33.45 -69.91
N SER A 7 10.69 -33.50 -69.92
CA SER A 7 9.55 -32.73 -70.44
C SER A 7 8.26 -33.44 -70.03
N ALA A 8 7.26 -32.66 -69.66
CA ALA A 8 5.86 -32.66 -70.01
C ALA A 8 5.08 -33.96 -70.23
N LYS A 9 3.89 -34.01 -69.63
CA LYS A 9 2.51 -34.07 -70.17
C LYS A 9 1.51 -34.40 -69.06
N SER A 10 0.68 -33.44 -68.71
CA SER A 10 -0.74 -33.25 -68.97
C SER A 10 -1.65 -34.50 -68.79
N PHE A 11 -2.65 -34.36 -67.90
CA PHE A 11 -4.02 -34.65 -68.19
C PHE A 11 -5.01 -33.97 -67.24
N LEU A 12 -6.09 -33.51 -67.76
CA LEU A 12 -7.15 -32.62 -67.30
C LEU A 12 -8.04 -33.17 -66.15
N SER A 13 -8.34 -32.29 -65.18
CA SER A 13 -9.60 -31.84 -64.56
C SER A 13 -10.70 -32.89 -64.19
N PRO A 14 -11.56 -32.64 -63.18
CA PRO A 14 -12.36 -31.41 -63.06
C PRO A 14 -12.52 -30.81 -61.67
N ILE A 15 -12.89 -29.55 -61.69
CA ILE A 15 -13.38 -28.61 -60.72
C ILE A 15 -14.44 -29.21 -59.76
N ILE A 16 -14.18 -29.09 -58.43
CA ILE A 16 -15.23 -28.96 -57.42
C ILE A 16 -14.80 -27.83 -56.47
N SER A 17 -15.54 -26.75 -56.44
CA SER A 17 -15.37 -25.60 -55.56
C SER A 17 -15.79 -25.96 -54.11
N PRO A 18 -15.08 -25.54 -53.08
CA PRO A 18 -15.62 -25.47 -51.74
C PRO A 18 -15.92 -24.00 -51.40
N GLN A 19 -17.16 -23.61 -51.58
CA GLN A 19 -17.72 -22.52 -50.81
C GLN A 19 -18.20 -23.08 -49.47
N ASN A 20 -17.97 -22.25 -48.40
CA ASN A 20 -18.49 -22.40 -47.03
C ASN A 20 -17.66 -23.19 -46.02
N ASN A 21 -16.55 -22.58 -45.56
CA ASN A 21 -16.00 -22.87 -44.24
C ASN A 21 -15.33 -21.65 -43.55
N GLN A 22 -15.66 -20.43 -43.99
CA GLN A 22 -15.11 -19.22 -43.33
C GLN A 22 -15.96 -18.71 -42.16
N PHE A 23 -17.19 -19.18 -41.98
CA PHE A 23 -18.06 -18.75 -40.87
C PHE A 23 -17.83 -19.50 -39.56
N SER A 24 -17.27 -20.69 -39.57
CA SER A 24 -17.06 -21.47 -38.35
C SER A 24 -15.81 -21.08 -37.56
N ILE A 25 -14.76 -20.59 -38.24
CA ILE A 25 -13.53 -20.18 -37.59
C ILE A 25 -13.65 -18.78 -36.96
N ALA A 26 -14.39 -17.87 -37.59
CA ALA A 26 -14.65 -16.54 -37.08
C ALA A 26 -15.51 -16.57 -35.80
N PHE A 27 -16.47 -17.52 -35.71
CA PHE A 27 -17.31 -17.65 -34.49
C PHE A 27 -16.57 -18.28 -33.32
N SER A 28 -15.60 -19.18 -33.55
CA SER A 28 -14.75 -19.76 -32.50
C SER A 28 -13.74 -18.75 -31.96
N PHE A 29 -13.21 -17.86 -32.79
CA PHE A 29 -12.32 -16.77 -32.33
C PHE A 29 -13.09 -15.66 -31.62
N LEU A 30 -14.33 -15.39 -31.95
CA LEU A 30 -15.18 -14.41 -31.28
C LEU A 30 -15.58 -14.89 -29.87
N ILE A 31 -15.83 -16.17 -29.67
CA ILE A 31 -16.12 -16.74 -28.34
C ILE A 31 -14.84 -16.83 -27.49
N ALA A 32 -13.71 -17.19 -28.08
CA ALA A 32 -12.44 -17.20 -27.36
C ALA A 32 -11.97 -15.77 -26.97
N SER A 33 -12.21 -14.76 -27.81
CA SER A 33 -11.91 -13.37 -27.48
C SER A 33 -12.91 -12.75 -26.50
N LEU A 34 -14.17 -13.22 -26.44
CA LEU A 34 -15.10 -12.80 -25.39
C LEU A 34 -14.76 -13.38 -24.02
N PHE A 35 -14.17 -14.58 -23.94
CA PHE A 35 -13.69 -15.15 -22.67
C PHE A 35 -12.34 -14.57 -22.22
N ALA A 36 -11.52 -14.04 -23.12
CA ALA A 36 -10.27 -13.36 -22.78
C ALA A 36 -10.48 -11.91 -22.30
N PHE A 37 -11.68 -11.35 -22.47
CA PHE A 37 -12.10 -10.02 -22.02
C PHE A 37 -13.19 -10.03 -20.94
N LEU A 38 -13.42 -11.17 -20.28
CA LEU A 38 -14.11 -11.10 -19.00
C LEU A 38 -13.15 -10.40 -18.04
N PRO A 39 -13.40 -9.11 -17.68
CA PRO A 39 -12.68 -8.52 -16.58
C PRO A 39 -12.89 -9.47 -15.40
N THR A 40 -11.88 -9.70 -14.62
CA THR A 40 -12.04 -10.21 -13.26
C THR A 40 -13.10 -9.32 -12.61
N LEU A 41 -14.35 -9.72 -12.69
CA LEU A 41 -15.42 -9.11 -11.92
C LEU A 41 -14.97 -9.26 -10.50
N SER A 42 -14.61 -8.13 -9.88
CA SER A 42 -14.24 -8.05 -8.48
C SER A 42 -15.23 -8.93 -7.71
N LEU A 43 -14.74 -9.73 -6.77
CA LEU A 43 -15.58 -10.53 -5.85
C LEU A 43 -16.73 -9.72 -5.24
N TYR A 44 -16.60 -8.41 -5.17
CA TYR A 44 -17.63 -7.44 -4.81
C TYR A 44 -18.86 -7.42 -5.73
N ALA A 45 -18.68 -7.77 -7.01
CA ALA A 45 -19.79 -7.83 -7.96
C ALA A 45 -20.65 -9.10 -7.80
N GLN A 46 -20.15 -10.14 -7.15
CA GLN A 46 -20.87 -11.40 -6.96
C GLN A 46 -21.85 -11.36 -5.78
N HIS A 47 -21.62 -10.47 -4.78
CA HIS A 47 -22.48 -10.34 -3.59
C HIS A 47 -22.63 -8.87 -3.13
N PRO A 48 -23.25 -8.00 -3.92
CA PRO A 48 -23.31 -6.55 -3.60
C PRO A 48 -24.02 -6.25 -2.27
N HIS A 49 -25.00 -7.07 -1.89
CA HIS A 49 -25.75 -6.91 -0.65
C HIS A 49 -24.94 -7.29 0.60
N SER A 50 -24.13 -8.34 0.51
CA SER A 50 -23.25 -8.77 1.62
C SER A 50 -22.09 -7.80 1.84
N TRP A 51 -21.53 -7.25 0.76
CA TRP A 51 -20.46 -6.24 0.86
C TRP A 51 -20.93 -4.93 1.48
N HIS A 52 -22.12 -4.45 1.10
CA HIS A 52 -22.66 -3.21 1.70
C HIS A 52 -22.84 -3.35 3.21
N LYS A 53 -23.42 -4.46 3.67
CA LYS A 53 -23.60 -4.75 5.09
C LYS A 53 -22.25 -4.90 5.81
N ASP A 54 -21.30 -5.61 5.22
CA ASP A 54 -19.96 -5.79 5.78
C ASP A 54 -19.23 -4.45 5.92
N ARG A 55 -19.29 -3.60 4.89
CA ARG A 55 -18.73 -2.24 4.94
C ARG A 55 -19.36 -1.39 6.04
N GLN A 56 -20.68 -1.45 6.25
CA GLN A 56 -21.34 -0.73 7.34
C GLN A 56 -20.87 -1.23 8.71
N ASN A 57 -20.68 -2.54 8.87
CA ASN A 57 -20.12 -3.11 10.09
C ASN A 57 -18.68 -2.64 10.34
N ARG A 58 -17.83 -2.58 9.31
CA ARG A 58 -16.45 -2.06 9.41
C ARG A 58 -16.43 -0.59 9.81
N ILE A 59 -17.30 0.23 9.21
CA ILE A 59 -17.48 1.64 9.61
C ILE A 59 -17.90 1.76 11.09
N ALA A 60 -18.78 0.90 11.57
CA ALA A 60 -19.19 0.92 12.97
C ALA A 60 -18.06 0.51 13.94
N ILE A 61 -17.11 -0.31 13.50
CA ILE A 61 -15.89 -0.64 14.28
C ILE A 61 -14.96 0.58 14.33
N ASP A 62 -14.76 1.27 13.21
CA ASP A 62 -13.93 2.47 13.14
C ASP A 62 -14.52 3.64 13.92
N PHE A 63 -15.85 3.85 13.82
CA PHE A 63 -16.56 4.96 14.44
C PHE A 63 -17.33 4.50 15.69
N ASN A 64 -16.60 4.21 16.75
CA ASN A 64 -17.14 3.63 17.98
C ASN A 64 -17.11 4.57 19.20
N LYS A 65 -16.64 5.83 19.04
CA LYS A 65 -16.57 6.79 20.15
C LYS A 65 -17.78 7.71 20.19
N SER A 66 -18.24 7.98 21.41
CA SER A 66 -19.25 8.99 21.69
C SER A 66 -18.63 10.38 21.80
N HIS A 67 -19.46 11.42 21.73
CA HIS A 67 -19.07 12.81 21.98
C HIS A 67 -18.40 12.97 23.34
N GLU A 68 -18.99 12.40 24.41
CA GLU A 68 -18.46 12.51 25.76
C GLU A 68 -17.10 11.84 25.94
N GLU A 69 -16.87 10.68 25.32
CA GLU A 69 -15.57 10.01 25.37
C GLU A 69 -14.47 10.86 24.73
N VAL A 70 -14.74 11.43 23.53
CA VAL A 70 -13.78 12.27 22.82
C VAL A 70 -13.54 13.58 23.57
N LYS A 71 -14.59 14.25 24.03
CA LYS A 71 -14.50 15.47 24.82
C LYS A 71 -13.73 15.24 26.13
N SER A 72 -13.98 14.13 26.81
CA SER A 72 -13.26 13.73 28.02
C SER A 72 -11.76 13.49 27.75
N TYR A 73 -11.41 12.89 26.60
CA TYR A 73 -10.02 12.76 26.17
C TYR A 73 -9.36 14.14 25.99
N ILE A 74 -10.03 15.07 25.30
CA ILE A 74 -9.52 16.40 24.98
C ILE A 74 -9.33 17.22 26.26
N LYS A 75 -10.25 17.13 27.22
CA LYS A 75 -10.20 17.82 28.53
C LYS A 75 -8.90 17.57 29.31
N ARG A 76 -8.21 16.46 29.07
CA ARG A 76 -6.91 16.17 29.70
C ARG A 76 -5.80 17.16 29.31
N TYR A 77 -5.97 17.85 28.20
CA TYR A 77 -5.01 18.81 27.63
C TYR A 77 -5.59 20.21 27.52
N ILE A 78 -6.90 20.32 27.29
CA ILE A 78 -7.67 21.56 27.14
C ILE A 78 -8.85 21.49 28.12
N PRO A 79 -8.65 21.88 29.42
CA PRO A 79 -9.68 21.74 30.45
C PRO A 79 -10.99 22.44 30.13
N ASP A 80 -10.92 23.60 29.47
CA ASP A 80 -12.08 24.48 29.17
C ASP A 80 -12.68 24.18 27.79
N VAL A 81 -12.54 22.96 27.24
CA VAL A 81 -13.14 22.60 25.96
C VAL A 81 -14.65 22.68 25.99
N THR A 82 -15.21 23.46 25.08
CA THR A 82 -16.64 23.68 24.92
C THR A 82 -17.20 22.84 23.76
N ASP A 83 -18.54 22.69 23.72
CA ASP A 83 -19.19 22.02 22.56
C ASP A 83 -19.00 22.82 21.27
N SER A 84 -18.95 24.14 21.34
CA SER A 84 -18.67 25.00 20.19
C SER A 84 -17.26 24.77 19.62
N LEU A 85 -16.24 24.50 20.46
CA LEU A 85 -14.92 24.11 19.99
C LEU A 85 -14.95 22.72 19.34
N MET A 86 -15.68 21.77 19.93
CA MET A 86 -15.86 20.45 19.33
C MET A 86 -16.47 20.55 17.92
N GLU A 87 -17.53 21.33 17.76
CA GLU A 87 -18.17 21.59 16.47
C GLU A 87 -17.24 22.27 15.47
N ALA A 88 -16.42 23.24 15.89
CA ALA A 88 -15.43 23.87 15.03
C ALA A 88 -14.38 22.86 14.51
N TRP A 89 -13.91 21.95 15.36
CA TRP A 89 -12.97 20.89 14.95
C TRP A 89 -13.63 19.82 14.08
N GLU A 90 -14.90 19.54 14.24
CA GLU A 90 -15.68 18.69 13.32
C GLU A 90 -15.79 19.35 11.93
N GLN A 91 -16.13 20.64 11.88
CA GLN A 91 -16.26 21.40 10.63
C GLN A 91 -14.92 21.54 9.88
N SER A 92 -13.80 21.60 10.60
CA SER A 92 -12.45 21.63 10.03
C SER A 92 -11.89 20.25 9.70
N HIS A 93 -12.64 19.19 9.94
CA HIS A 93 -12.22 17.78 9.83
C HIS A 93 -11.08 17.36 10.76
N ALA A 94 -10.74 18.15 11.78
CA ALA A 94 -9.79 17.77 12.82
C ALA A 94 -10.34 16.69 13.77
N LEU A 95 -11.68 16.61 13.90
CA LEU A 95 -12.40 15.53 14.55
C LEU A 95 -13.28 14.82 13.51
N GLU A 96 -12.86 13.64 13.10
CA GLU A 96 -13.61 12.85 12.11
C GLU A 96 -14.82 12.20 12.75
N THR A 97 -16.01 12.40 12.13
CA THR A 97 -17.30 11.89 12.57
C THR A 97 -18.02 11.13 11.47
N TYR A 98 -18.94 10.25 11.87
CA TYR A 98 -19.80 9.51 10.95
C TYR A 98 -21.19 9.30 11.59
N TYR A 99 -22.24 9.34 10.77
CA TYR A 99 -23.60 9.08 11.25
C TYR A 99 -23.97 7.62 10.99
N ILE A 100 -24.23 6.87 12.07
CA ILE A 100 -24.69 5.48 12.05
C ILE A 100 -26.09 5.42 12.65
N ASN A 101 -27.07 4.97 11.86
CA ASN A 101 -28.48 4.90 12.27
C ASN A 101 -29.01 6.24 12.85
N GLY A 102 -28.62 7.36 12.25
CA GLY A 102 -29.02 8.71 12.65
C GLY A 102 -28.33 9.27 13.89
N LYS A 103 -27.42 8.53 14.51
CA LYS A 103 -26.61 8.96 15.65
C LYS A 103 -25.17 9.27 15.20
N LYS A 104 -24.64 10.43 15.67
CA LYS A 104 -23.25 10.84 15.42
C LYS A 104 -22.28 10.01 16.27
N HIS A 105 -21.25 9.48 15.63
CA HIS A 105 -20.13 8.77 16.22
C HIS A 105 -18.82 9.40 15.77
N TYR A 106 -17.80 9.29 16.60
CA TYR A 106 -16.46 9.74 16.28
C TYR A 106 -15.56 8.56 15.95
N PHE A 107 -14.59 8.81 15.08
CA PHE A 107 -13.50 7.87 14.82
C PHE A 107 -12.81 7.47 16.12
N HIS A 108 -12.42 6.21 16.27
CA HIS A 108 -11.87 5.72 17.54
C HIS A 108 -10.63 6.48 18.01
N SER A 109 -9.84 7.04 17.07
CA SER A 109 -8.67 7.87 17.35
C SER A 109 -8.91 9.37 17.16
N ALA A 110 -10.15 9.85 17.09
CA ALA A 110 -10.46 11.27 16.85
C ALA A 110 -9.80 12.20 17.88
N GLY A 111 -9.86 11.86 19.17
CA GLY A 111 -9.22 12.64 20.22
C GLY A 111 -7.68 12.75 20.07
N PRO A 112 -6.95 11.64 19.97
CA PRO A 112 -5.51 11.66 19.64
C PRO A 112 -5.19 12.41 18.34
N ASN A 113 -5.97 12.21 17.28
CA ASN A 113 -5.75 12.83 15.98
C ASN A 113 -5.90 14.36 16.02
N LEU A 114 -6.80 14.90 16.81
CA LEU A 114 -6.91 16.36 17.01
C LEU A 114 -5.53 16.98 17.32
N PHE A 115 -4.77 16.34 18.22
CA PHE A 115 -3.44 16.82 18.64
C PHE A 115 -2.31 16.51 17.64
N ARG A 116 -2.63 15.86 16.51
CA ARG A 116 -1.73 15.67 15.38
C ARG A 116 -2.07 16.61 14.22
N ILE A 117 -3.36 16.86 14.02
CA ILE A 117 -3.91 17.60 12.88
C ILE A 117 -3.94 19.11 13.17
N ASP A 118 -4.57 19.52 14.28
CA ASP A 118 -4.69 20.93 14.64
C ASP A 118 -3.40 21.46 15.26
N LYS A 119 -2.83 22.51 14.63
CA LYS A 119 -1.53 23.09 15.03
C LYS A 119 -1.56 23.70 16.44
N ALA A 120 -2.68 24.33 16.82
CA ALA A 120 -2.80 24.95 18.14
C ALA A 120 -2.87 23.86 19.22
N CYS A 121 -3.69 22.83 19.01
CA CYS A 121 -3.79 21.69 19.91
C CYS A 121 -2.46 20.93 20.03
N ARG A 122 -1.72 20.74 18.91
CA ARG A 122 -0.39 20.13 18.90
C ARG A 122 0.59 20.90 19.80
N ASN A 123 0.61 22.23 19.67
CA ASN A 123 1.48 23.08 20.49
C ASN A 123 1.13 23.01 21.99
N ILE A 124 -0.15 22.95 22.33
CA ILE A 124 -0.61 22.76 23.72
C ILE A 124 -0.09 21.43 24.27
N LYS A 125 -0.24 20.35 23.55
CA LYS A 125 0.23 19.02 23.97
C LYS A 125 1.75 18.98 24.11
N ALA A 126 2.51 19.57 23.18
CA ALA A 126 3.96 19.70 23.24
C ALA A 126 4.44 20.52 24.43
N GLY A 127 3.77 21.64 24.73
CA GLY A 127 4.10 22.50 25.87
C GLY A 127 3.92 21.83 27.24
N ILE A 128 3.06 20.80 27.33
CA ILE A 128 2.85 20.00 28.54
C ILE A 128 3.92 18.87 28.67
N GLY A 129 4.88 18.78 27.72
CA GLY A 129 5.90 17.73 27.70
C GLY A 129 5.38 16.33 27.32
N LYS A 130 4.16 16.26 26.85
CA LYS A 130 3.53 15.03 26.33
C LYS A 130 3.57 15.05 24.81
N VAL A 131 4.79 15.21 24.26
CA VAL A 131 5.00 15.10 22.81
C VAL A 131 4.65 13.68 22.39
N GLY A 132 3.80 13.63 21.42
CA GLY A 132 3.10 12.45 21.02
C GLY A 132 3.92 11.33 20.43
N ASP A 133 3.24 10.38 20.05
CA ASP A 133 3.31 9.04 19.58
C ASP A 133 4.16 8.81 18.30
N SER A 134 4.81 9.79 17.77
CA SER A 134 5.87 9.62 16.79
C SER A 134 7.11 10.30 17.40
N GLY A 135 8.03 9.52 17.93
CA GLY A 135 9.35 10.02 18.23
C GLY A 135 9.86 10.77 16.99
N ALA A 136 10.42 11.96 17.19
CA ALA A 136 11.09 12.63 16.09
C ALA A 136 12.05 11.62 15.45
N MET A 137 11.92 11.35 14.16
CA MET A 137 12.90 10.54 13.45
C MET A 137 14.24 11.19 13.60
N THR A 138 15.12 10.55 14.33
CA THR A 138 16.48 11.02 14.52
C THR A 138 17.39 10.37 13.50
N ASP A 139 18.46 11.03 13.19
CA ASP A 139 19.51 10.55 12.31
C ASP A 139 20.03 9.15 12.71
N ASP A 140 20.11 8.88 14.02
CA ASP A 140 20.55 7.60 14.59
C ASP A 140 19.58 6.45 14.28
N ILE A 141 18.28 6.74 14.12
CA ILE A 141 17.25 5.72 13.85
C ILE A 141 17.31 5.25 12.41
N VAL A 142 17.40 6.17 11.46
CA VAL A 142 17.30 5.88 10.02
C VAL A 142 18.67 5.75 9.34
N ASN A 143 19.74 6.18 9.99
CA ASN A 143 21.12 6.08 9.49
C ASN A 143 21.34 6.76 8.13
N ILE A 144 20.69 7.90 7.93
CA ILE A 144 20.70 8.66 6.67
C ILE A 144 22.11 9.05 6.23
N PRO A 145 22.98 9.67 7.06
CA PRO A 145 24.30 10.10 6.62
C PRO A 145 25.19 8.95 6.19
N ALA A 146 25.11 7.80 6.87
CA ALA A 146 25.88 6.62 6.49
C ALA A 146 25.39 6.06 5.16
N ILE A 147 24.07 6.02 4.91
CA ILE A 147 23.51 5.58 3.64
C ILE A 147 23.96 6.50 2.50
N ILE A 148 23.85 7.82 2.66
CA ILE A 148 24.30 8.81 1.67
C ILE A 148 25.79 8.64 1.36
N LYS A 149 26.63 8.50 2.40
CA LYS A 149 28.08 8.35 2.27
C LYS A 149 28.47 7.05 1.57
N ASN A 150 27.78 5.95 1.87
CA ASN A 150 28.19 4.59 1.47
C ASN A 150 27.39 4.03 0.28
N ALA A 151 26.36 4.74 -0.21
CA ALA A 151 25.63 4.38 -1.42
C ALA A 151 26.47 4.67 -2.66
N GLU A 152 27.18 3.66 -3.12
CA GLU A 152 28.04 3.72 -4.32
C GLU A 152 27.24 3.50 -5.62
N ALA A 153 27.89 3.05 -6.65
CA ALA A 153 27.31 2.81 -7.98
C ALA A 153 26.08 1.87 -7.99
N SER A 154 25.93 1.03 -6.96
CA SER A 154 24.74 0.18 -6.78
C SER A 154 23.53 0.94 -6.21
N HIS A 155 23.72 2.14 -5.71
CA HIS A 155 22.76 2.94 -4.90
C HIS A 155 22.33 2.27 -3.59
N LEU A 156 23.01 1.19 -3.15
CA LEU A 156 22.63 0.42 -1.95
C LEU A 156 23.72 0.51 -0.90
N ALA A 157 23.31 0.69 0.36
CA ALA A 157 24.23 0.80 1.48
C ALA A 157 23.67 0.21 2.77
N GLU A 158 24.52 0.10 3.79
CA GLU A 158 24.17 -0.20 5.18
C GLU A 158 23.28 -1.47 5.29
N PRO A 159 23.79 -2.68 4.96
CA PRO A 159 23.03 -3.90 5.08
C PRO A 159 22.64 -4.18 6.53
N LYS A 160 21.41 -4.65 6.73
CA LYS A 160 20.88 -5.13 8.00
C LYS A 160 20.34 -6.53 7.81
N ARG A 161 20.80 -7.48 8.59
CA ARG A 161 20.29 -8.84 8.62
C ARG A 161 19.29 -8.97 9.75
N ILE A 162 18.08 -9.37 9.41
CA ILE A 162 16.95 -9.36 10.33
C ILE A 162 16.27 -10.73 10.30
N ARG A 163 15.91 -11.24 11.48
CA ARG A 163 15.01 -12.37 11.65
C ARG A 163 13.71 -11.86 12.24
N VAL A 164 12.61 -12.29 11.65
CA VAL A 164 11.26 -11.91 12.08
C VAL A 164 10.46 -13.18 12.38
N ARG A 165 9.76 -13.19 13.52
CA ARG A 165 8.65 -14.07 13.77
C ARG A 165 7.37 -13.27 13.68
N TYR A 166 6.51 -13.64 12.75
CA TYR A 166 5.18 -13.04 12.58
C TYR A 166 4.11 -14.01 13.06
N THR A 167 3.15 -13.50 13.81
CA THR A 167 2.09 -14.32 14.41
C THR A 167 0.73 -13.69 14.18
N ILE A 168 -0.25 -14.49 13.76
CA ILE A 168 -1.67 -14.13 13.71
C ILE A 168 -2.41 -15.05 14.69
N THR A 169 -3.14 -14.45 15.63
CA THR A 169 -3.95 -15.15 16.61
C THR A 169 -5.41 -14.82 16.41
N VAL A 170 -6.20 -15.81 15.99
CA VAL A 170 -7.65 -15.71 15.88
C VAL A 170 -8.25 -15.93 17.26
N ASN A 171 -9.17 -15.06 17.67
CA ASN A 171 -9.79 -15.08 18.98
C ASN A 171 -10.55 -16.40 19.23
N PRO A 172 -10.61 -16.89 20.48
CA PRO A 172 -11.46 -18.03 20.83
C PRO A 172 -12.90 -17.82 20.33
N ASP A 173 -13.50 -18.89 19.83
CA ASP A 173 -14.90 -18.93 19.40
C ASP A 173 -15.29 -17.85 18.32
N ALA A 174 -14.30 -17.29 17.60
CA ALA A 174 -14.55 -16.40 16.47
C ALA A 174 -15.28 -17.09 15.31
N VAL A 175 -15.17 -18.41 15.23
CA VAL A 175 -15.89 -19.30 14.31
C VAL A 175 -16.39 -20.54 15.04
N PRO A 176 -17.35 -21.31 14.49
CA PRO A 176 -17.80 -22.57 15.07
C PRO A 176 -16.65 -23.57 15.26
N ASP A 177 -16.79 -24.45 16.26
CA ASP A 177 -15.83 -25.53 16.52
C ASP A 177 -15.54 -26.38 15.27
N SER A 178 -14.30 -26.86 15.17
CA SER A 178 -13.82 -27.72 14.07
C SER A 178 -13.87 -27.10 12.68
N THR A 179 -14.19 -25.79 12.56
CA THR A 179 -14.19 -25.05 11.30
C THR A 179 -12.77 -24.85 10.79
N LEU A 180 -12.58 -25.00 9.47
CA LEU A 180 -11.31 -24.73 8.81
C LEU A 180 -11.10 -23.23 8.63
N LEU A 181 -10.04 -22.71 9.25
CA LEU A 181 -9.52 -21.35 9.05
C LEU A 181 -8.44 -21.37 7.99
N ARG A 182 -8.46 -20.38 7.12
CA ARG A 182 -7.46 -20.11 6.06
C ARG A 182 -6.79 -18.80 6.39
N CYS A 183 -5.46 -18.81 6.45
CA CYS A 183 -4.67 -17.64 6.82
C CYS A 183 -3.62 -17.36 5.77
N TRP A 184 -3.51 -16.12 5.33
CA TRP A 184 -2.42 -15.58 4.51
C TRP A 184 -1.59 -14.66 5.39
N MET A 185 -0.31 -14.96 5.52
CA MET A 185 0.64 -14.19 6.34
C MET A 185 1.61 -13.43 5.45
N PRO A 186 2.00 -12.19 5.81
CA PRO A 186 2.86 -11.34 5.00
C PRO A 186 4.31 -11.84 4.99
N PHE A 187 4.84 -12.18 3.83
CA PHE A 187 6.18 -12.72 3.67
C PHE A 187 7.08 -11.79 2.84
N PRO A 188 8.39 -11.65 3.15
CA PRO A 188 9.28 -10.77 2.39
C PRO A 188 9.40 -11.18 0.92
N ARG A 189 9.32 -10.20 0.02
CA ARG A 189 9.55 -10.39 -1.42
C ARG A 189 10.99 -10.78 -1.72
N THR A 190 11.20 -11.54 -2.79
CA THR A 190 12.54 -11.99 -3.22
C THR A 190 13.02 -11.34 -4.51
N ASP A 191 12.20 -10.50 -5.13
CA ASP A 191 12.48 -9.79 -6.39
C ASP A 191 12.83 -8.31 -6.20
N VAL A 192 13.05 -7.87 -4.97
CA VAL A 192 13.46 -6.51 -4.61
C VAL A 192 14.97 -6.43 -4.44
N LYS A 193 15.67 -5.61 -5.23
CA LYS A 193 17.15 -5.54 -5.26
C LYS A 193 17.78 -5.25 -3.90
N ARG A 194 17.16 -4.41 -3.07
CA ARG A 194 17.66 -4.07 -1.73
C ARG A 194 17.34 -5.12 -0.66
N GLN A 195 16.52 -6.13 -0.99
CA GLN A 195 16.07 -7.19 -0.08
C GLN A 195 16.53 -8.54 -0.59
N THR A 196 17.49 -9.15 0.09
CA THR A 196 18.18 -10.36 -0.36
C THR A 196 18.24 -11.41 0.75
N ASN A 197 18.75 -12.60 0.45
CA ASN A 197 18.93 -13.70 1.42
C ASN A 197 17.64 -14.07 2.17
N VAL A 198 16.48 -13.93 1.51
CA VAL A 198 15.18 -14.28 2.09
C VAL A 198 15.09 -15.78 2.30
N LYS A 199 14.93 -16.20 3.55
CA LYS A 199 14.87 -17.60 3.97
C LYS A 199 13.71 -17.81 4.93
N LEU A 200 12.78 -18.68 4.60
CA LEU A 200 11.78 -19.20 5.53
C LEU A 200 12.46 -20.18 6.51
N ILE A 201 12.32 -19.96 7.78
CA ILE A 201 12.94 -20.76 8.85
C ILE A 201 11.94 -21.81 9.35
N SER A 202 10.72 -21.38 9.70
CA SER A 202 9.68 -22.28 10.20
C SER A 202 8.28 -21.71 9.97
N THR A 203 7.30 -22.59 10.01
CA THR A 203 5.87 -22.27 9.99
C THR A 203 5.15 -23.08 11.05
N SER A 204 4.03 -22.60 11.57
CA SER A 204 3.21 -23.30 12.58
C SER A 204 2.44 -24.51 12.01
N GLN A 205 2.45 -24.70 10.71
CA GLN A 205 1.83 -25.83 10.01
C GLN A 205 2.83 -26.45 9.04
N ASP A 206 2.93 -27.77 9.02
CA ASP A 206 3.81 -28.49 8.08
C ASP A 206 3.40 -28.29 6.62
N LYS A 207 2.09 -28.10 6.38
CA LYS A 207 1.52 -27.80 5.07
C LYS A 207 1.29 -26.31 4.94
N PHE A 208 2.03 -25.69 4.02
CA PHE A 208 1.88 -24.29 3.67
C PHE A 208 2.07 -24.09 2.17
N MET A 209 1.63 -22.95 1.66
CA MET A 209 1.93 -22.51 0.29
C MET A 209 2.56 -21.13 0.32
N ARG A 210 3.64 -20.95 -0.41
CA ARG A 210 4.23 -19.64 -0.67
C ARG A 210 3.65 -19.06 -1.95
N SER A 211 3.30 -17.79 -1.94
CA SER A 211 2.87 -17.10 -3.16
C SER A 211 3.98 -17.09 -4.22
N PRO A 212 3.66 -17.31 -5.50
CA PRO A 212 4.61 -17.13 -6.59
C PRO A 212 5.11 -15.68 -6.69
N MET A 213 6.31 -15.48 -7.26
CA MET A 213 6.92 -14.14 -7.40
C MET A 213 6.10 -13.16 -8.26
N TRP A 214 5.25 -13.65 -9.16
CA TRP A 214 4.38 -12.80 -9.95
C TRP A 214 3.18 -12.21 -9.18
N CYS A 215 2.93 -12.69 -7.94
CA CYS A 215 1.96 -12.07 -7.06
C CYS A 215 2.52 -10.77 -6.50
N ASP A 216 1.78 -9.70 -6.59
CA ASP A 216 2.18 -8.40 -6.04
C ASP A 216 2.17 -8.40 -4.49
N HIS A 217 1.32 -9.23 -3.86
CA HIS A 217 1.29 -9.47 -2.42
C HIS A 217 2.00 -10.79 -2.10
N SER A 218 3.14 -10.69 -1.42
CA SER A 218 3.93 -11.87 -1.05
C SER A 218 3.43 -12.49 0.25
N SER A 219 3.09 -13.78 0.23
CA SER A 219 2.45 -14.42 1.38
C SER A 219 2.87 -15.88 1.59
N ILE A 220 2.74 -16.33 2.85
CA ILE A 220 2.65 -17.73 3.23
C ILE A 220 1.20 -18.04 3.61
N TYR A 221 0.63 -19.02 2.96
CA TYR A 221 -0.73 -19.49 3.22
C TYR A 221 -0.70 -20.77 4.04
N MET A 222 -1.55 -20.83 5.07
CA MET A 222 -1.73 -21.99 5.95
C MET A 222 -3.20 -22.21 6.28
N GLU A 223 -3.52 -23.46 6.67
CA GLU A 223 -4.86 -23.87 7.12
C GLU A 223 -4.78 -24.53 8.49
N LYS A 224 -5.75 -24.26 9.35
CA LYS A 224 -5.89 -24.90 10.67
C LYS A 224 -7.34 -24.94 11.10
N LYS A 225 -7.74 -26.03 11.76
CA LYS A 225 -9.09 -26.14 12.36
C LYS A 225 -9.15 -25.39 13.67
N ALA A 226 -10.21 -24.60 13.84
CA ALA A 226 -10.54 -23.98 15.12
C ALA A 226 -10.94 -25.03 16.15
N GLN A 227 -10.65 -24.73 17.43
CA GLN A 227 -11.06 -25.56 18.58
C GLN A 227 -11.86 -24.69 19.53
N LYS A 228 -12.98 -25.20 20.01
CA LYS A 228 -13.88 -24.52 20.94
C LYS A 228 -13.12 -23.99 22.17
N GLY A 229 -13.34 -22.71 22.50
CA GLY A 229 -12.74 -22.04 23.65
C GLY A 229 -11.22 -21.80 23.55
N GLN A 230 -10.57 -22.12 22.41
CA GLN A 230 -9.14 -21.94 22.22
C GLN A 230 -8.85 -20.94 21.10
N PRO A 231 -7.79 -20.10 21.23
CA PRO A 231 -7.33 -19.27 20.13
C PRO A 231 -6.72 -20.15 19.04
N THR A 232 -6.87 -19.75 17.77
CA THR A 232 -6.17 -20.40 16.66
C THR A 232 -4.98 -19.55 16.25
N VAL A 233 -3.77 -20.09 16.44
CA VAL A 233 -2.51 -19.39 16.18
C VAL A 233 -1.88 -19.89 14.90
N PHE A 234 -1.52 -18.96 14.02
CA PHE A 234 -0.65 -19.13 12.86
C PHE A 234 0.63 -18.35 13.08
N SER A 235 1.77 -18.94 12.78
CA SER A 235 3.06 -18.22 12.86
C SER A 235 4.00 -18.66 11.74
N GLU A 236 4.85 -17.75 11.36
CA GLU A 236 5.99 -17.99 10.49
C GLU A 236 7.22 -17.29 11.04
N GLU A 237 8.39 -17.85 10.74
CA GLU A 237 9.69 -17.24 11.06
C GLU A 237 10.54 -17.22 9.81
N PHE A 238 11.15 -16.09 9.53
CA PHE A 238 12.00 -15.90 8.36
C PHE A 238 13.17 -14.97 8.64
N GLU A 239 14.20 -15.10 7.81
CA GLU A 239 15.34 -14.18 7.77
C GLU A 239 15.45 -13.51 6.42
N PHE A 240 16.01 -12.31 6.41
CA PHE A 240 16.38 -11.60 5.20
C PHE A 240 17.45 -10.55 5.49
N THR A 241 18.08 -10.06 4.42
CA THR A 241 19.00 -8.93 4.47
C THR A 241 18.36 -7.78 3.69
N THR A 242 18.19 -6.64 4.34
CA THR A 242 17.73 -5.40 3.70
C THR A 242 18.84 -4.36 3.68
N ARG A 243 18.74 -3.40 2.75
CA ARG A 243 19.70 -2.30 2.58
C ARG A 243 18.97 -0.99 2.43
N GLY A 244 19.58 0.08 2.92
CA GLY A 244 19.20 1.42 2.53
C GLY A 244 19.52 1.66 1.06
N ALA A 245 18.85 2.63 0.46
CA ALA A 245 19.13 3.07 -0.89
C ALA A 245 19.21 4.60 -0.96
N TRP A 246 20.11 5.10 -1.80
CA TRP A 246 20.25 6.52 -2.09
C TRP A 246 20.56 6.77 -3.54
N PHE A 247 19.73 7.57 -4.20
CA PHE A 247 19.92 8.06 -5.55
C PHE A 247 20.21 9.57 -5.47
N ASN A 248 21.43 9.97 -5.75
CA ASN A 248 21.83 11.38 -5.79
C ASN A 248 21.23 12.07 -7.04
N LEU A 249 19.91 12.27 -7.01
CA LEU A 249 19.13 12.75 -8.16
C LEU A 249 19.43 14.21 -8.50
N LYS A 250 19.72 14.46 -9.77
CA LYS A 250 19.85 15.82 -10.32
C LYS A 250 18.84 16.02 -11.44
N PRO A 251 18.27 17.23 -11.60
CA PRO A 251 17.33 17.50 -12.69
C PRO A 251 17.90 17.20 -14.08
N SER A 252 19.22 17.32 -14.27
CA SER A 252 19.93 17.00 -15.51
C SER A 252 19.94 15.51 -15.86
N ASP A 253 19.73 14.62 -14.87
CA ASP A 253 19.81 13.16 -15.07
C ASP A 253 18.48 12.62 -15.64
N VAL A 254 17.40 13.39 -15.49
CA VAL A 254 16.06 12.99 -15.94
C VAL A 254 15.87 13.30 -17.41
N LYS A 255 15.69 12.25 -18.21
CA LYS A 255 15.45 12.30 -19.65
C LYS A 255 13.95 12.33 -19.97
N PRO A 256 13.55 12.74 -21.18
CA PRO A 256 12.17 12.64 -21.63
C PRO A 256 11.67 11.18 -21.64
N TYR A 257 10.45 10.96 -21.14
CA TYR A 257 9.83 9.64 -21.12
C TYR A 257 9.47 9.11 -22.51
N ASN A 258 9.65 7.81 -22.71
CA ASN A 258 9.00 7.09 -23.80
C ASN A 258 7.53 6.81 -23.44
N LYS A 259 6.65 7.76 -23.75
CA LYS A 259 5.21 7.68 -23.43
C LYS A 259 4.46 6.56 -24.14
N HIS A 260 5.06 5.95 -25.17
CA HIS A 260 4.49 4.82 -25.92
C HIS A 260 4.82 3.47 -25.30
N SER A 261 5.73 3.40 -24.32
CA SER A 261 6.07 2.14 -23.65
C SER A 261 4.89 1.61 -22.83
N ALA A 262 4.75 0.27 -22.79
CA ALA A 262 3.72 -0.38 -21.98
C ALA A 262 3.91 -0.09 -20.48
N ALA A 263 5.18 -0.03 -20.03
CA ALA A 263 5.52 0.31 -18.64
C ALA A 263 5.07 1.73 -18.27
N TYR A 264 5.39 2.74 -19.12
CA TYR A 264 4.94 4.11 -18.86
C TYR A 264 3.41 4.19 -18.72
N ARG A 265 2.67 3.61 -19.67
CA ARG A 265 1.21 3.62 -19.63
C ARG A 265 0.66 2.94 -18.37
N LYS A 266 1.16 1.72 -18.04
CA LYS A 266 0.74 0.97 -16.86
C LYS A 266 0.88 1.78 -15.58
N PHE A 267 1.97 2.54 -15.40
CA PHE A 267 2.28 3.24 -14.16
C PHE A 267 1.88 4.71 -14.15
N THR A 268 1.24 5.22 -15.23
CA THR A 268 0.65 6.56 -15.29
C THR A 268 -0.86 6.56 -15.47
N GLU A 269 -1.47 5.42 -15.84
CA GLU A 269 -2.92 5.33 -16.00
C GLU A 269 -3.68 5.35 -14.68
N ASN A 270 -4.96 5.71 -14.76
CA ASN A 270 -5.88 5.55 -13.65
C ASN A 270 -6.05 4.09 -13.30
N ARG A 271 -6.07 3.79 -11.99
CA ARG A 271 -6.31 2.45 -11.51
C ARG A 271 -7.29 2.45 -10.34
N ARG A 272 -8.46 1.91 -10.59
CA ARG A 272 -9.48 1.75 -9.55
C ARG A 272 -8.94 0.83 -8.42
N GLN A 273 -9.26 1.09 -7.16
CA GLN A 273 -10.22 2.05 -6.65
C GLN A 273 -9.53 3.39 -6.28
N HIS A 274 -8.23 3.42 -5.97
CA HIS A 274 -7.62 4.50 -5.21
C HIS A 274 -6.70 5.42 -6.04
N ILE A 275 -6.23 5.02 -7.21
CA ILE A 275 -5.47 5.92 -8.08
C ILE A 275 -6.36 6.36 -9.25
N ILE A 276 -7.15 7.40 -9.00
CA ILE A 276 -8.03 8.03 -9.99
C ILE A 276 -7.71 9.52 -10.03
N VAL A 277 -7.15 9.98 -11.12
CA VAL A 277 -6.88 11.40 -11.35
C VAL A 277 -8.20 12.11 -11.70
N THR A 278 -8.89 12.58 -10.66
CA THR A 278 -10.10 13.41 -10.83
C THR A 278 -9.75 14.80 -11.36
N PRO A 279 -10.71 15.56 -11.88
CA PRO A 279 -10.46 16.97 -12.28
C PRO A 279 -9.89 17.80 -11.13
N ARG A 280 -10.36 17.62 -9.90
CA ARG A 280 -9.86 18.31 -8.71
C ARG A 280 -8.41 17.95 -8.39
N LEU A 281 -8.05 16.67 -8.37
CA LEU A 281 -6.67 16.22 -8.12
C LEU A 281 -5.72 16.68 -9.25
N ARG A 282 -6.19 16.71 -10.49
CA ARG A 282 -5.42 17.26 -11.60
C ARG A 282 -5.16 18.74 -11.42
N GLN A 283 -6.18 19.54 -11.10
CA GLN A 283 -6.05 20.96 -10.83
C GLN A 283 -5.10 21.23 -9.65
N LEU A 284 -5.16 20.41 -8.60
CA LEU A 284 -4.23 20.49 -7.46
C LEU A 284 -2.78 20.23 -7.94
N ALA A 285 -2.54 19.15 -8.68
CA ALA A 285 -1.21 18.85 -9.22
C ALA A 285 -0.69 19.97 -10.13
N ASP A 286 -1.55 20.52 -10.99
CA ASP A 286 -1.18 21.62 -11.91
C ASP A 286 -0.84 22.91 -11.13
N SER A 287 -1.59 23.23 -10.08
CA SER A 287 -1.33 24.37 -9.21
C SER A 287 0.01 24.22 -8.47
N ILE A 288 0.28 23.06 -7.88
CA ILE A 288 1.54 22.79 -7.14
C ILE A 288 2.76 22.87 -8.08
N THR A 289 2.62 22.42 -9.32
CA THR A 289 3.73 22.31 -10.27
C THR A 289 3.75 23.42 -11.31
N GLN A 290 3.04 24.53 -11.07
CA GLN A 290 2.96 25.65 -12.03
C GLN A 290 4.35 26.19 -12.40
N GLY A 291 4.63 26.26 -13.70
CA GLY A 291 5.93 26.74 -14.22
C GLY A 291 7.08 25.73 -14.11
N ILE A 292 6.85 24.53 -13.56
CA ILE A 292 7.88 23.49 -13.41
C ILE A 292 7.69 22.45 -14.51
N SER A 293 8.69 22.28 -15.37
CA SER A 293 8.65 21.29 -16.47
C SER A 293 9.42 20.00 -16.18
N ASN A 294 10.46 20.07 -15.33
CA ASN A 294 11.29 18.90 -15.01
C ASN A 294 10.55 17.94 -14.07
N PRO A 295 10.43 16.63 -14.41
CA PRO A 295 9.68 15.66 -13.60
C PRO A 295 10.19 15.50 -12.17
N LEU A 296 11.51 15.56 -11.93
CA LEU A 296 12.06 15.47 -10.57
C LEU A 296 11.65 16.68 -9.72
N LEU A 297 11.72 17.88 -10.31
CA LEU A 297 11.31 19.11 -9.61
C LEU A 297 9.79 19.13 -9.37
N GLN A 298 8.99 18.59 -10.30
CA GLN A 298 7.55 18.40 -10.09
C GLN A 298 7.27 17.44 -8.93
N ALA A 299 7.95 16.28 -8.90
CA ALA A 299 7.82 15.31 -7.79
C ALA A 299 8.24 15.95 -6.46
N ARG A 300 9.33 16.74 -6.44
CA ARG A 300 9.80 17.46 -5.24
C ARG A 300 8.78 18.50 -4.76
N ALA A 301 8.16 19.26 -5.67
CA ALA A 301 7.12 20.21 -5.32
C ALA A 301 5.89 19.52 -4.72
N ILE A 302 5.44 18.40 -5.29
CA ILE A 302 4.34 17.59 -4.77
C ILE A 302 4.69 17.01 -3.39
N PHE A 303 5.89 16.44 -3.23
CA PHE A 303 6.39 15.88 -1.98
C PHE A 303 6.40 16.93 -0.86
N THR A 304 6.95 18.11 -1.12
CA THR A 304 6.98 19.23 -0.17
C THR A 304 5.58 19.71 0.18
N TYR A 305 4.72 19.87 -0.82
CA TYR A 305 3.35 20.32 -0.59
C TYR A 305 2.57 19.35 0.32
N ILE A 306 2.71 18.03 0.11
CA ILE A 306 2.04 17.04 0.95
C ILE A 306 2.61 17.08 2.37
N ASN A 307 3.94 17.14 2.53
CA ASN A 307 4.59 17.26 3.83
C ASN A 307 4.06 18.46 4.65
N ASP A 308 3.89 19.61 4.01
CA ASP A 308 3.52 20.86 4.68
C ASP A 308 2.02 20.96 5.00
N HIS A 309 1.15 20.27 4.23
CA HIS A 309 -0.29 20.48 4.28
C HIS A 309 -1.09 19.28 4.83
N PHE A 310 -0.49 18.08 4.89
CA PHE A 310 -1.19 16.86 5.31
C PHE A 310 -0.43 16.15 6.43
N PRO A 311 -0.60 16.61 7.68
CA PRO A 311 0.04 15.98 8.83
C PRO A 311 -0.39 14.52 8.97
N TRP A 312 0.52 13.71 9.51
CA TRP A 312 0.21 12.32 9.79
C TRP A 312 -0.83 12.20 10.92
N ALA A 313 -1.84 11.36 10.67
CA ALA A 313 -2.84 10.97 11.67
C ALA A 313 -3.25 9.52 11.46
N SER A 314 -3.71 8.87 12.54
CA SER A 314 -4.25 7.50 12.43
C SER A 314 -5.42 7.47 11.45
N ALA A 315 -5.42 6.49 10.54
CA ALA A 315 -6.44 6.35 9.52
C ALA A 315 -7.56 5.41 9.94
N ARG A 316 -8.75 5.67 9.41
CA ARG A 316 -9.80 4.66 9.32
C ARG A 316 -9.42 3.60 8.29
N GLU A 317 -9.98 2.40 8.42
CA GLU A 317 -9.63 1.28 7.55
C GLU A 317 -9.90 1.59 6.07
N TYR A 318 -8.90 1.34 5.20
CA TYR A 318 -8.92 1.72 3.79
C TYR A 318 -10.08 1.08 3.03
N SER A 319 -10.51 -0.13 3.43
CA SER A 319 -11.67 -0.82 2.86
C SER A 319 -12.99 -0.04 3.02
N THR A 320 -13.03 0.95 3.92
CA THR A 320 -14.19 1.81 4.14
C THR A 320 -14.15 3.10 3.32
N ILE A 321 -13.02 3.41 2.68
CA ILE A 321 -12.79 4.66 1.92
C ILE A 321 -12.95 4.39 0.41
N PRO A 322 -13.86 5.07 -0.29
CA PRO A 322 -14.05 4.84 -1.74
C PRO A 322 -12.89 5.34 -2.61
N ASN A 323 -12.28 6.47 -2.25
CA ASN A 323 -11.15 7.09 -2.94
C ASN A 323 -10.24 7.75 -1.92
N ILE A 324 -9.09 7.13 -1.64
CA ILE A 324 -8.15 7.59 -0.61
C ILE A 324 -7.56 8.98 -0.94
N PRO A 325 -7.06 9.29 -2.14
CA PRO A 325 -6.56 10.63 -2.46
C PRO A 325 -7.56 11.75 -2.24
N GLU A 326 -8.83 11.58 -2.63
CA GLU A 326 -9.88 12.57 -2.36
C GLU A 326 -10.16 12.69 -0.86
N TYR A 327 -10.21 11.57 -0.14
CA TYR A 327 -10.37 11.57 1.31
C TYR A 327 -9.28 12.37 2.02
N VAL A 328 -8.01 12.19 1.63
CA VAL A 328 -6.87 12.95 2.20
C VAL A 328 -7.03 14.44 1.96
N VAL A 329 -7.40 14.85 0.73
CA VAL A 329 -7.59 16.27 0.39
C VAL A 329 -8.78 16.88 1.15
N ASP A 330 -9.87 16.12 1.36
CA ASP A 330 -11.04 16.57 2.10
C ASP A 330 -10.75 16.72 3.59
N ASN A 331 -10.05 15.75 4.19
CA ASN A 331 -9.80 15.71 5.63
C ASN A 331 -8.51 16.41 6.04
N ARG A 332 -7.64 16.78 5.09
CA ARG A 332 -6.36 17.48 5.30
C ARG A 332 -5.39 16.75 6.22
N HIS A 333 -5.44 15.44 6.23
CA HIS A 333 -4.51 14.56 6.93
C HIS A 333 -4.55 13.15 6.33
N GLY A 334 -3.61 12.32 6.70
CA GLY A 334 -3.59 10.91 6.33
C GLY A 334 -2.50 10.14 7.06
N ASP A 335 -2.59 8.82 7.04
CA ASP A 335 -1.47 7.96 7.45
C ASP A 335 -0.50 7.70 6.30
N CYS A 336 0.46 6.79 6.50
CA CYS A 336 1.51 6.50 5.53
C CYS A 336 0.96 6.06 4.17
N GLY A 337 0.02 5.15 4.12
CA GLY A 337 -0.56 4.67 2.86
C GLY A 337 -1.45 5.71 2.19
N GLN A 338 -2.18 6.49 2.98
CA GLN A 338 -3.07 7.53 2.47
C GLN A 338 -2.30 8.65 1.79
N VAL A 339 -1.27 9.21 2.43
CA VAL A 339 -0.46 10.27 1.81
C VAL A 339 0.38 9.75 0.63
N THR A 340 0.82 8.49 0.69
CA THR A 340 1.50 7.81 -0.43
C THR A 340 0.58 7.67 -1.65
N MET A 341 -0.69 7.30 -1.44
CA MET A 341 -1.69 7.23 -2.52
C MET A 341 -1.98 8.61 -3.14
N LEU A 342 -2.05 9.66 -2.31
CA LEU A 342 -2.18 11.03 -2.80
C LEU A 342 -0.95 11.43 -3.64
N PHE A 343 0.26 11.20 -3.14
CA PHE A 343 1.50 11.50 -3.84
C PHE A 343 1.57 10.81 -5.21
N LEU A 344 1.31 9.50 -5.25
CA LEU A 344 1.27 8.73 -6.50
C LEU A 344 0.23 9.26 -7.49
N THR A 345 -0.95 9.65 -7.00
CA THR A 345 -2.01 10.16 -7.86
C THR A 345 -1.65 11.52 -8.47
N LEU A 346 -1.07 12.43 -7.67
CA LEU A 346 -0.60 13.73 -8.17
C LEU A 346 0.60 13.56 -9.13
N CYS A 347 1.53 12.66 -8.86
CA CYS A 347 2.62 12.32 -9.76
C CYS A 347 2.09 11.78 -11.10
N ARG A 348 1.14 10.83 -11.07
CA ARG A 348 0.51 10.32 -12.31
C ARG A 348 -0.26 11.40 -13.08
N ALA A 349 -0.88 12.35 -12.39
CA ALA A 349 -1.52 13.51 -13.04
C ALA A 349 -0.52 14.34 -13.86
N LYS A 350 0.75 14.35 -13.45
CA LYS A 350 1.87 15.01 -14.17
C LYS A 350 2.62 14.09 -15.13
N GLY A 351 2.18 12.84 -15.30
CA GLY A 351 2.83 11.86 -16.17
C GLY A 351 4.12 11.28 -15.58
N ILE A 352 4.29 11.32 -14.27
CA ILE A 352 5.39 10.66 -13.56
C ILE A 352 4.91 9.24 -13.17
N PRO A 353 5.52 8.19 -13.74
CA PRO A 353 5.13 6.81 -13.41
C PRO A 353 5.47 6.48 -11.96
N GLY A 354 4.58 5.76 -11.30
CA GLY A 354 4.81 5.34 -9.92
C GLY A 354 3.96 4.14 -9.52
N HIS A 355 4.46 3.37 -8.55
CA HIS A 355 3.72 2.26 -7.95
C HIS A 355 3.89 2.23 -6.43
N PHE A 356 2.88 1.66 -5.78
CA PHE A 356 2.81 1.53 -4.33
C PHE A 356 3.68 0.39 -3.84
N GLN A 357 4.34 0.59 -2.71
CA GLN A 357 4.99 -0.47 -1.93
C GLN A 357 4.55 -0.40 -0.48
N SER A 358 4.49 -1.55 0.16
CA SER A 358 4.20 -1.65 1.59
C SER A 358 4.85 -2.87 2.23
N GLY A 359 4.91 -2.85 3.54
CA GLY A 359 5.49 -3.92 4.33
C GLY A 359 5.72 -3.50 5.77
N PHE A 360 6.91 -3.73 6.30
CA PHE A 360 7.25 -3.40 7.66
C PHE A 360 8.37 -2.37 7.73
N MET A 361 8.25 -1.42 8.64
CA MET A 361 9.40 -0.72 9.20
C MET A 361 9.87 -1.48 10.44
N LEU A 362 11.16 -1.80 10.49
CA LEU A 362 11.76 -2.65 11.51
C LEU A 362 12.91 -1.92 12.21
N HIS A 363 12.71 -0.66 12.56
CA HIS A 363 13.68 0.11 13.30
C HIS A 363 13.86 -0.47 14.72
N PRO A 364 15.07 -0.48 15.29
CA PRO A 364 15.32 -1.11 16.60
C PRO A 364 14.43 -0.61 17.74
N HIS A 365 13.96 0.63 17.66
CA HIS A 365 13.13 1.26 18.70
C HIS A 365 11.63 1.25 18.37
N GLU A 366 11.26 0.97 17.10
CA GLU A 366 9.88 0.98 16.66
C GLU A 366 9.68 0.03 15.49
N GLN A 367 8.96 -1.07 15.71
CA GLN A 367 8.55 -2.00 14.67
C GLN A 367 7.07 -1.80 14.38
N ASN A 368 6.75 -1.55 13.12
CA ASN A 368 5.36 -1.33 12.71
C ASN A 368 5.15 -1.67 11.22
N LEU A 369 3.91 -1.62 10.82
CA LEU A 369 3.51 -1.63 9.40
C LEU A 369 3.85 -0.27 8.78
N HIS A 370 4.19 -0.25 7.49
CA HIS A 370 4.49 1.00 6.82
C HIS A 370 4.32 0.93 5.32
N ASP A 371 3.94 2.08 4.75
CA ASP A 371 3.68 2.27 3.33
C ASP A 371 4.60 3.35 2.75
N TRP A 372 5.06 3.09 1.52
CA TRP A 372 5.86 4.01 0.71
C TRP A 372 5.60 3.73 -0.78
N CYS A 373 6.39 4.29 -1.68
CA CYS A 373 6.28 4.02 -3.11
C CYS A 373 7.63 4.04 -3.82
N GLU A 374 7.60 3.67 -5.08
CA GLU A 374 8.65 3.99 -6.03
C GLU A 374 8.06 4.82 -7.18
N ILE A 375 8.82 5.81 -7.65
CA ILE A 375 8.54 6.56 -8.87
C ILE A 375 9.64 6.33 -9.88
N TYR A 376 9.32 6.46 -11.16
CA TYR A 376 10.27 6.21 -12.24
C TYR A 376 10.70 7.50 -12.90
N PHE A 377 12.01 7.67 -13.06
CA PHE A 377 12.59 8.70 -13.91
C PHE A 377 13.35 8.05 -15.06
N GLU A 378 13.12 8.53 -16.28
CA GLU A 378 13.92 8.09 -17.43
C GLU A 378 15.37 8.54 -17.24
N GLY A 379 16.29 7.61 -17.21
CA GLY A 379 17.70 7.78 -16.84
C GLY A 379 18.01 7.11 -15.50
N PRO A 380 17.61 7.68 -14.36
CA PRO A 380 17.82 7.07 -13.04
C PRO A 380 17.11 5.71 -12.82
N GLY A 381 15.93 5.52 -13.42
CA GLY A 381 15.10 4.33 -13.21
C GLY A 381 14.11 4.49 -12.06
N TRP A 382 13.74 3.38 -11.42
CA TRP A 382 12.89 3.35 -10.23
C TRP A 382 13.65 3.83 -9.00
N VAL A 383 13.07 4.80 -8.31
CA VAL A 383 13.64 5.39 -7.09
C VAL A 383 12.62 5.35 -5.97
N PRO A 384 13.03 5.02 -4.72
CA PRO A 384 12.13 4.97 -3.59
C PRO A 384 11.71 6.37 -3.14
N VAL A 385 10.48 6.46 -2.65
CA VAL A 385 9.94 7.67 -2.01
C VAL A 385 9.12 7.28 -0.80
N ASP A 386 9.43 7.86 0.36
CA ASP A 386 8.62 7.73 1.56
C ASP A 386 7.97 9.09 1.90
N GLN A 387 6.75 9.29 1.43
CA GLN A 387 6.01 10.53 1.63
C GLN A 387 5.65 10.75 3.10
N SER A 388 5.49 9.69 3.87
CA SER A 388 5.08 9.76 5.27
C SER A 388 6.23 10.16 6.19
N PHE A 389 7.44 9.67 5.91
CA PHE A 389 8.64 10.15 6.61
C PHE A 389 8.98 11.58 6.18
N GLY A 390 8.70 11.92 4.93
CA GLY A 390 8.69 13.29 4.45
C GLY A 390 10.05 13.97 4.51
N ILE A 391 10.03 15.24 4.86
CA ILE A 391 11.20 16.12 4.91
C ILE A 391 11.90 16.01 6.26
N MET A 392 13.24 15.89 6.24
CA MET A 392 14.07 15.83 7.46
C MET A 392 14.47 17.23 7.89
N ASP A 393 13.63 17.88 8.71
CA ASP A 393 13.77 19.28 9.13
C ASP A 393 14.98 19.53 10.06
N PHE A 394 15.60 18.48 10.59
CA PHE A 394 16.78 18.60 11.45
C PHE A 394 18.06 18.97 10.68
N SER A 395 18.05 18.87 9.36
CA SER A 395 19.19 19.18 8.51
C SER A 395 18.86 20.22 7.44
N LYS A 396 19.85 21.08 7.15
CA LYS A 396 19.82 22.03 6.01
C LYS A 396 20.58 21.50 4.78
N ASP A 397 21.27 20.37 4.91
CA ASP A 397 21.87 19.70 3.76
C ASP A 397 20.75 19.12 2.90
N ASP A 398 20.68 19.52 1.64
CA ASP A 398 19.63 19.15 0.71
C ASP A 398 19.51 17.63 0.52
N ALA A 399 20.64 16.90 0.57
CA ALA A 399 20.67 15.45 0.47
C ALA A 399 20.03 14.76 1.68
N VAL A 400 20.23 15.29 2.90
CA VAL A 400 19.60 14.79 4.12
C VAL A 400 18.16 15.27 4.19
N HIS A 401 17.91 16.55 3.91
CA HIS A 401 16.60 17.19 4.01
C HIS A 401 15.55 16.50 3.12
N TYR A 402 15.91 16.15 1.88
CA TYR A 402 15.05 15.44 0.94
C TYR A 402 15.40 13.95 0.78
N PHE A 403 16.02 13.35 1.78
CA PHE A 403 16.48 11.96 1.70
C PHE A 403 15.38 11.01 1.20
N PHE A 404 14.18 11.11 1.74
CA PHE A 404 13.06 10.23 1.39
C PHE A 404 12.39 10.54 0.02
N LEU A 405 12.98 11.42 -0.78
CA LEU A 405 12.68 11.57 -2.20
C LEU A 405 13.87 11.06 -3.03
N GLY A 406 13.99 9.77 -3.24
CA GLY A 406 15.09 9.11 -3.93
C GLY A 406 15.99 8.30 -2.99
N GLY A 407 15.63 8.23 -1.72
CA GLY A 407 16.29 7.40 -0.72
C GLY A 407 15.31 6.68 0.20
N ILE A 408 15.80 5.63 0.85
CA ILE A 408 15.07 4.88 1.86
C ILE A 408 16.07 4.27 2.85
N ASP A 409 15.70 4.21 4.12
CA ASP A 409 16.53 3.65 5.18
C ASP A 409 16.66 2.11 5.09
N SER A 410 17.59 1.55 5.88
CA SER A 410 17.93 0.13 5.85
C SER A 410 16.93 -0.79 6.60
N TRP A 411 15.91 -0.24 7.24
CA TRP A 411 15.04 -0.99 8.15
C TRP A 411 13.69 -1.36 7.53
N ARG A 412 13.62 -1.50 6.20
CA ARG A 412 12.38 -1.72 5.47
C ARG A 412 12.30 -3.12 4.90
N MET A 413 11.21 -3.82 5.19
CA MET A 413 10.86 -5.09 4.56
C MET A 413 9.72 -4.89 3.57
N VAL A 414 9.92 -5.20 2.31
CA VAL A 414 8.88 -5.13 1.27
C VAL A 414 8.09 -6.44 1.26
N VAL A 415 6.78 -6.31 1.41
CA VAL A 415 5.79 -7.39 1.27
C VAL A 415 5.01 -7.24 -0.03
N ASN A 416 4.65 -6.00 -0.37
CA ASN A 416 3.80 -5.69 -1.52
C ASN A 416 4.51 -4.76 -2.50
N ASN A 417 4.33 -5.03 -3.79
CA ASN A 417 4.90 -4.24 -4.88
C ASN A 417 3.82 -3.60 -5.75
N ASP A 418 2.62 -3.59 -5.29
CA ASP A 418 1.45 -2.90 -5.81
C ASP A 418 0.32 -2.94 -4.78
N PHE A 419 -0.83 -2.29 -5.05
CA PHE A 419 -1.98 -2.24 -4.17
C PHE A 419 -3.20 -2.96 -4.76
N SER A 420 -4.15 -3.37 -3.91
CA SER A 420 -5.45 -3.96 -4.29
C SER A 420 -5.30 -5.14 -5.26
N ARG A 421 -4.40 -6.06 -4.95
CA ARG A 421 -4.16 -7.30 -5.72
C ARG A 421 -4.72 -8.52 -5.01
N ASP A 422 -4.92 -9.58 -5.78
CA ASP A 422 -5.36 -10.86 -5.24
C ASP A 422 -4.23 -11.55 -4.46
N LEU A 423 -4.63 -12.34 -3.46
CA LEU A 423 -3.73 -13.22 -2.73
C LEU A 423 -3.59 -14.58 -3.43
N TYR A 424 -2.59 -15.35 -3.04
CA TYR A 424 -2.37 -16.70 -3.52
C TYR A 424 -2.29 -17.70 -2.35
N PRO A 425 -3.14 -18.75 -2.34
CA PRO A 425 -4.30 -18.96 -3.22
C PRO A 425 -5.34 -17.85 -3.07
N THR A 426 -6.19 -17.67 -4.09
CA THR A 426 -7.19 -16.59 -4.10
C THR A 426 -8.19 -16.75 -2.96
N LYS A 427 -8.46 -15.68 -2.21
CA LYS A 427 -9.53 -15.61 -1.21
C LYS A 427 -10.90 -15.74 -1.85
N LYS A 428 -11.83 -16.37 -1.11
CA LYS A 428 -13.23 -16.48 -1.52
C LYS A 428 -14.03 -15.22 -1.16
N TYR A 429 -13.70 -14.57 -0.07
CA TYR A 429 -14.43 -13.41 0.48
C TYR A 429 -13.61 -12.13 0.38
N PRO A 430 -14.27 -10.95 0.41
CA PRO A 430 -13.57 -9.67 0.40
C PRO A 430 -12.52 -9.58 1.51
N ARG A 431 -11.36 -9.00 1.18
CA ARG A 431 -10.26 -8.82 2.13
C ARG A 431 -10.64 -7.85 3.25
N SER A 432 -10.05 -8.04 4.43
CA SER A 432 -10.13 -7.08 5.53
C SER A 432 -9.46 -5.77 5.14
N GLU A 433 -8.22 -5.85 4.64
CA GLU A 433 -7.51 -4.73 4.05
C GLU A 433 -7.52 -4.85 2.51
N THR A 434 -8.03 -3.83 1.83
CA THR A 434 -8.25 -3.87 0.39
C THR A 434 -7.15 -3.23 -0.44
N VAL A 435 -6.22 -2.51 0.18
CA VAL A 435 -5.11 -1.80 -0.47
C VAL A 435 -3.80 -2.56 -0.32
N ASP A 436 -3.26 -2.59 0.87
CA ASP A 436 -2.04 -3.31 1.19
C ASP A 436 -2.30 -4.75 1.67
N PHE A 437 -1.22 -5.42 2.08
CA PHE A 437 -1.28 -6.77 2.67
C PHE A 437 -0.18 -6.88 3.73
N GLN A 438 -0.24 -6.04 4.76
CA GLN A 438 0.78 -6.01 5.80
C GLN A 438 0.38 -6.85 7.03
N ARG A 439 -0.90 -6.81 7.41
CA ARG A 439 -1.41 -7.52 8.59
C ARG A 439 -1.68 -8.98 8.33
N GLY A 440 -1.83 -9.38 7.08
CA GLY A 440 -2.34 -10.68 6.71
C GLY A 440 -3.86 -10.70 6.60
N GLU A 441 -4.40 -11.87 6.28
CA GLU A 441 -5.84 -12.08 6.06
C GLU A 441 -6.27 -13.43 6.62
N VAL A 442 -7.47 -13.49 7.17
CA VAL A 442 -8.07 -14.72 7.66
C VAL A 442 -9.49 -14.88 7.11
N GLU A 443 -9.83 -16.07 6.64
CA GLU A 443 -11.20 -16.43 6.26
C GLU A 443 -11.58 -17.83 6.68
N TRP A 444 -12.87 -18.13 6.67
CA TRP A 444 -13.46 -19.42 6.86
C TRP A 444 -14.61 -19.65 5.87
N ASP A 445 -15.28 -20.80 5.90
CA ASP A 445 -16.34 -21.08 4.92
C ASP A 445 -17.59 -20.19 5.07
N GLY A 446 -17.77 -19.55 6.22
CA GLY A 446 -18.86 -18.60 6.46
C GLY A 446 -18.53 -17.13 6.11
N GLY A 447 -17.28 -16.79 5.79
CA GLY A 447 -16.93 -15.40 5.46
C GLY A 447 -15.50 -15.00 5.76
N ASN A 448 -15.22 -13.73 5.55
CA ASN A 448 -13.99 -13.10 6.00
C ASN A 448 -14.00 -12.88 7.52
N LEU A 449 -12.87 -13.05 8.19
CA LEU A 449 -12.67 -12.60 9.56
C LEU A 449 -12.02 -11.21 9.55
N TYR A 450 -12.77 -10.21 10.00
CA TYR A 450 -12.27 -8.84 10.08
C TYR A 450 -11.36 -8.64 11.30
N PHE A 451 -10.65 -7.53 11.38
CA PHE A 451 -9.63 -7.23 12.39
C PHE A 451 -10.11 -7.25 13.85
N ASP A 452 -11.40 -7.20 14.11
CA ASP A 452 -11.98 -7.37 15.45
C ASP A 452 -11.99 -8.83 15.94
N LYS A 453 -11.73 -9.79 15.05
CA LYS A 453 -11.75 -11.24 15.32
C LYS A 453 -10.37 -11.86 15.51
N TRP A 454 -9.31 -11.13 15.25
CA TRP A 454 -7.92 -11.60 15.38
C TRP A 454 -6.95 -10.42 15.58
N HIS A 455 -5.75 -10.74 16.03
CA HIS A 455 -4.66 -9.79 16.18
C HIS A 455 -3.35 -10.37 15.65
N TRP A 456 -2.39 -9.51 15.41
CA TRP A 456 -1.06 -9.87 14.93
C TRP A 456 0.03 -9.38 15.88
N ALA A 457 1.21 -10.03 15.82
CA ALA A 457 2.41 -9.64 16.54
C ALA A 457 3.66 -9.84 15.67
N ILE A 458 4.62 -8.96 15.84
CA ILE A 458 5.95 -9.01 15.21
C ILE A 458 7.00 -9.10 16.32
N ASP A 459 7.84 -10.16 16.26
CA ASP A 459 9.04 -10.29 17.08
C ASP A 459 10.26 -10.17 16.16
N VAL A 460 11.18 -9.28 16.49
CA VAL A 460 12.34 -8.95 15.63
C VAL A 460 13.64 -9.25 16.35
N GLN A 461 14.55 -9.94 15.65
CA GLN A 461 15.94 -10.14 16.06
C GLN A 461 16.86 -9.51 15.02
N TYR A 462 17.73 -8.62 15.47
CA TYR A 462 18.77 -8.02 14.65
C TYR A 462 20.01 -8.91 14.72
N LEU A 463 20.43 -9.42 13.58
CA LEU A 463 21.54 -10.36 13.47
C LEU A 463 22.78 -9.61 13.00
N GLU A 464 23.96 -10.12 13.39
CA GLU A 464 25.22 -9.62 12.83
C GLU A 464 25.21 -9.77 11.30
N PRO A 465 25.78 -8.82 10.56
CA PRO A 465 25.78 -8.79 9.09
C PRO A 465 26.41 -10.02 8.42
#